data_3e9733e096b3de5ff3f7665f6e50f98b
#
_entry.id   3e9733e096b3de5ff3f7665f6e50f98b
#
_cell.length_a   1.000
_cell.length_b   1.000
_cell.length_c   1.000
_cell.angle_alpha   90.00
_cell.angle_beta   90.00
_cell.angle_gamma   90.00
#
_symmetry.space_group_name_H-M   'P 1'
#
loop_
_entity.id
_entity.type
_entity.pdbx_description
1 polymer ?
#
loop_
_entity_poly.entity_id
_entity_poly.type
_entity_poly.pdbx_seq_one_letter_code
_entity_poly.pdbx_strand_id
1 'polypeptide(L)'
;MDIDIRTLLSRLNLACKHGMEQAAQLCVRQTHYSVDVEHLLLVLLEADAPDLRAILGRFGLRAEALTEQLQEAIDQFKRGNGRTPALSPNFSPLFQEAWLLSSMLLGQQQIRSGTLVLALLEVDSLRGLLLESAPALLKIPRTSLREELPAILAGSAEDAGGTGGAGVGKPAGAEAEGVGAARPTGGAGMPAGIAMPTLDGSAGTRQSA
;
A
#
# COMPACT_ATOMS: atom_id res chain seq x y z
N MET A 1 -15.55 -11.24 14.95
CA MET A 1 -14.09 -11.36 15.15
C MET A 1 -13.50 -10.00 14.89
N ASP A 2 -13.04 -9.32 15.95
CA ASP A 2 -12.30 -8.05 15.76
C ASP A 2 -10.87 -8.41 15.38
N ILE A 3 -10.52 -8.11 14.13
CA ILE A 3 -9.13 -8.23 13.67
C ILE A 3 -8.40 -6.99 14.16
N ASP A 4 -7.26 -7.20 14.84
CA ASP A 4 -6.44 -6.08 15.32
C ASP A 4 -6.01 -5.19 14.14
N ILE A 5 -6.26 -3.90 14.27
CA ILE A 5 -5.91 -2.88 13.25
C ILE A 5 -4.41 -2.92 12.88
N ARG A 6 -3.54 -3.29 13.81
CA ARG A 6 -2.09 -3.44 13.54
C ARG A 6 -1.81 -4.56 12.54
N THR A 7 -2.55 -5.66 12.65
CA THR A 7 -2.46 -6.77 11.69
C THR A 7 -2.90 -6.31 10.31
N LEU A 8 -3.99 -5.53 10.20
CA LEU A 8 -4.47 -5.00 8.94
C LEU A 8 -3.49 -3.99 8.32
N LEU A 9 -2.92 -3.10 9.13
CA LEU A 9 -1.88 -2.16 8.69
C LEU A 9 -0.64 -2.89 8.14
N SER A 10 -0.27 -4.03 8.72
CA SER A 10 0.84 -4.85 8.20
C SER A 10 0.57 -5.43 6.82
N ARG A 11 -0.71 -5.60 6.46
CA ARG A 11 -1.16 -6.13 5.16
C ARG A 11 -1.23 -5.08 4.04
N LEU A 12 -1.10 -3.81 4.33
CA LEU A 12 -1.02 -2.78 3.31
C LEU A 12 0.19 -3.00 2.41
N ASN A 13 0.05 -2.78 1.10
CA ASN A 13 1.18 -2.72 0.19
C ASN A 13 2.03 -1.46 0.45
N LEU A 14 3.14 -1.32 -0.25
CA LEU A 14 4.08 -0.22 -0.03
C LEU A 14 3.43 1.15 -0.28
N ALA A 15 2.64 1.29 -1.35
CA ALA A 15 1.96 2.53 -1.69
C ALA A 15 0.97 2.94 -0.60
N CYS A 16 0.15 2.01 -0.10
CA CYS A 16 -0.80 2.29 0.97
C CYS A 16 -0.13 2.55 2.34
N LYS A 17 1.00 1.89 2.64
CA LYS A 17 1.79 2.18 3.86
C LYS A 17 2.34 3.60 3.84
N HIS A 18 2.99 3.99 2.74
CA HIS A 18 3.45 5.37 2.56
C HIS A 18 2.28 6.36 2.61
N GLY A 19 1.14 6.03 1.99
CA GLY A 19 -0.06 6.84 2.06
C GLY A 19 -0.53 7.06 3.50
N MET A 20 -0.55 6.02 4.34
CA MET A 20 -0.90 6.15 5.77
C MET A 20 0.08 7.01 6.56
N GLU A 21 1.39 6.86 6.32
CA GLU A 21 2.41 7.69 6.96
C GLU A 21 2.26 9.16 6.59
N GLN A 22 2.04 9.46 5.32
CA GLN A 22 1.83 10.83 4.84
C GLN A 22 0.49 11.41 5.31
N ALA A 23 -0.58 10.59 5.36
CA ALA A 23 -1.87 10.99 5.92
C ALA A 23 -1.75 11.38 7.41
N ALA A 24 -0.98 10.62 8.18
CA ALA A 24 -0.70 10.97 9.58
C ALA A 24 0.10 12.28 9.68
N GLN A 25 1.10 12.49 8.82
CA GLN A 25 1.87 13.75 8.79
C GLN A 25 0.97 14.94 8.37
N LEU A 26 0.08 14.76 7.40
CA LEU A 26 -0.89 15.78 6.99
C LEU A 26 -1.80 16.17 8.15
N CYS A 27 -2.36 15.19 8.85
CA CYS A 27 -3.20 15.38 10.02
C CYS A 27 -2.46 16.18 11.13
N VAL A 28 -1.20 15.84 11.41
CA VAL A 28 -0.35 16.57 12.38
C VAL A 28 -0.10 18.01 11.95
N ARG A 29 0.28 18.23 10.68
CA ARG A 29 0.51 19.58 10.13
C ARG A 29 -0.72 20.48 10.23
N GLN A 30 -1.91 19.91 10.02
CA GLN A 30 -3.17 20.63 10.13
C GLN A 30 -3.77 20.65 11.53
N THR A 31 -3.08 20.06 12.51
CA THR A 31 -3.49 19.99 13.92
C THR A 31 -4.86 19.32 14.14
N HIS A 32 -5.21 18.32 13.31
CA HIS A 32 -6.43 17.56 13.45
C HIS A 32 -6.34 16.52 14.58
N TYR A 33 -7.48 16.11 15.12
CA TYR A 33 -7.56 15.19 16.26
C TYR A 33 -7.45 13.73 15.88
N SER A 34 -7.87 13.38 14.66
CA SER A 34 -7.82 12.02 14.11
C SER A 34 -7.27 12.01 12.69
N VAL A 35 -6.56 10.95 12.36
CA VAL A 35 -6.25 10.60 10.97
C VAL A 35 -7.49 9.92 10.42
N ASP A 36 -8.13 10.50 9.41
CA ASP A 36 -9.35 10.00 8.79
C ASP A 36 -9.11 9.51 7.37
N VAL A 37 -10.10 8.82 6.81
CA VAL A 37 -10.04 8.22 5.47
C VAL A 37 -9.79 9.27 4.39
N GLU A 38 -10.31 10.47 4.57
CA GLU A 38 -10.13 11.61 3.68
C GLU A 38 -8.66 12.01 3.54
N HIS A 39 -7.90 12.01 4.66
CA HIS A 39 -6.46 12.26 4.61
C HIS A 39 -5.73 11.21 3.77
N LEU A 40 -6.10 9.93 3.93
CA LEU A 40 -5.50 8.84 3.15
C LEU A 40 -5.83 8.97 1.67
N LEU A 41 -7.10 9.21 1.32
CA LEU A 41 -7.52 9.38 -0.07
C LEU A 41 -6.83 10.56 -0.74
N LEU A 42 -6.76 11.69 -0.06
CA LEU A 42 -6.09 12.89 -0.57
C LEU A 42 -4.62 12.60 -0.88
N VAL A 43 -3.91 11.98 0.04
CA VAL A 43 -2.49 11.64 -0.14
C VAL A 43 -2.29 10.63 -1.26
N LEU A 44 -3.15 9.61 -1.40
CA LEU A 44 -3.07 8.64 -2.49
C LEU A 44 -3.32 9.29 -3.86
N LEU A 45 -4.20 10.30 -3.94
CA LEU A 45 -4.41 11.09 -5.15
C LEU A 45 -3.20 11.95 -5.49
N GLU A 46 -2.65 12.68 -4.50
CA GLU A 46 -1.46 13.53 -4.68
C GLU A 46 -0.22 12.70 -5.06
N ALA A 47 -0.10 11.48 -4.54
CA ALA A 47 0.96 10.55 -4.90
C ALA A 47 0.73 9.83 -6.24
N ASP A 48 -0.37 10.14 -6.94
CA ASP A 48 -0.77 9.48 -8.19
C ASP A 48 -0.72 7.94 -8.10
N ALA A 49 -1.32 7.40 -7.02
CA ALA A 49 -1.34 5.97 -6.76
C ALA A 49 -1.86 5.19 -7.99
N PRO A 50 -1.09 4.21 -8.51
CA PRO A 50 -1.35 3.62 -9.82
C PRO A 50 -2.73 2.99 -9.98
N ASP A 51 -3.19 2.25 -8.98
CA ASP A 51 -4.50 1.60 -9.02
C ASP A 51 -5.63 2.63 -8.95
N LEU A 52 -5.52 3.62 -8.07
CA LEU A 52 -6.50 4.69 -7.93
C LEU A 52 -6.62 5.46 -9.25
N ARG A 53 -5.49 5.84 -9.86
CA ARG A 53 -5.46 6.50 -11.17
C ARG A 53 -6.14 5.65 -12.26
N ALA A 54 -5.85 4.35 -12.32
CA ALA A 54 -6.44 3.44 -13.29
C ALA A 54 -7.97 3.37 -13.14
N ILE A 55 -8.47 3.31 -11.90
CA ILE A 55 -9.92 3.31 -11.60
C ILE A 55 -10.54 4.63 -12.03
N LEU A 56 -9.97 5.78 -11.64
CA LEU A 56 -10.49 7.08 -12.02
C LEU A 56 -10.55 7.26 -13.54
N GLY A 57 -9.47 6.86 -14.24
CA GLY A 57 -9.41 6.89 -15.70
C GLY A 57 -10.46 5.99 -16.36
N ARG A 58 -10.68 4.78 -15.82
CA ARG A 58 -11.67 3.82 -16.34
C ARG A 58 -13.10 4.36 -16.26
N PHE A 59 -13.43 5.05 -15.17
CA PHE A 59 -14.78 5.61 -14.95
C PHE A 59 -14.91 7.09 -15.31
N GLY A 60 -13.91 7.68 -15.95
CA GLY A 60 -13.94 9.05 -16.44
C GLY A 60 -14.03 10.12 -15.32
N LEU A 61 -13.49 9.82 -14.13
CA LEU A 61 -13.43 10.75 -13.03
C LEU A 61 -12.13 11.56 -13.07
N ARG A 62 -12.26 12.87 -12.84
CA ARG A 62 -11.09 13.75 -12.76
C ARG A 62 -10.52 13.75 -11.35
N ALA A 63 -9.23 13.48 -11.23
CA ALA A 63 -8.51 13.46 -9.96
C ALA A 63 -8.59 14.84 -9.26
N GLU A 64 -8.47 15.93 -10.03
CA GLU A 64 -8.52 17.29 -9.51
C GLU A 64 -9.84 17.60 -8.78
N ALA A 65 -10.97 17.20 -9.40
CA ALA A 65 -12.28 17.42 -8.78
C ALA A 65 -12.47 16.64 -7.48
N LEU A 66 -11.88 15.44 -7.40
CA LEU A 66 -11.89 14.63 -6.19
C LEU A 66 -10.96 15.21 -5.11
N THR A 67 -9.80 15.71 -5.52
CA THR A 67 -8.87 16.41 -4.63
C THR A 67 -9.50 17.65 -4.01
N GLU A 68 -10.19 18.47 -4.80
CA GLU A 68 -10.92 19.66 -4.32
C GLU A 68 -11.97 19.29 -3.27
N GLN A 69 -12.78 18.25 -3.54
CA GLN A 69 -13.80 17.78 -2.60
C GLN A 69 -13.20 17.30 -1.26
N LEU A 70 -12.11 16.52 -1.34
CA LEU A 70 -11.44 16.01 -0.14
C LEU A 70 -10.76 17.12 0.66
N GLN A 71 -10.14 18.09 0.00
CA GLN A 71 -9.56 19.26 0.67
C GLN A 71 -10.63 20.08 1.38
N GLU A 72 -11.76 20.35 0.72
CA GLU A 72 -12.89 21.07 1.30
C GLU A 72 -13.45 20.32 2.53
N ALA A 73 -13.59 18.99 2.46
CA ALA A 73 -14.03 18.18 3.59
C ALA A 73 -13.04 18.21 4.75
N ILE A 74 -11.74 18.06 4.46
CA ILE A 74 -10.66 18.10 5.46
C ILE A 74 -10.58 19.48 6.14
N ASP A 75 -10.85 20.56 5.42
CA ASP A 75 -10.85 21.92 5.97
C ASP A 75 -11.96 22.14 7.01
N GLN A 76 -13.03 21.34 6.98
CA GLN A 76 -14.08 21.36 7.99
C GLN A 76 -13.70 20.61 9.29
N PHE A 77 -12.60 19.86 9.29
CA PHE A 77 -12.19 19.08 10.45
C PHE A 77 -11.75 19.99 11.59
N LYS A 78 -12.08 19.57 12.81
CA LYS A 78 -11.69 20.29 14.02
C LYS A 78 -10.17 20.35 14.16
N ARG A 79 -9.64 21.57 14.35
CA ARG A 79 -8.21 21.88 14.52
C ARG A 79 -7.86 22.19 15.96
N GLY A 80 -6.55 22.27 16.25
CA GLY A 80 -6.02 22.67 17.57
C GLY A 80 -5.53 21.49 18.40
N ASN A 81 -5.32 20.31 17.80
CA ASN A 81 -4.71 19.16 18.50
C ASN A 81 -3.20 19.38 18.65
N GLY A 82 -2.73 19.48 19.90
CA GLY A 82 -1.31 19.53 20.26
C GLY A 82 -0.71 18.17 20.66
N ARG A 83 -1.46 17.06 20.45
CA ARG A 83 -1.02 15.70 20.79
C ARG A 83 -0.96 14.83 19.55
N THR A 84 -0.45 13.60 19.70
CA THR A 84 -0.51 12.58 18.66
C THR A 84 -1.97 12.33 18.27
N PRO A 85 -2.36 12.46 16.99
CA PRO A 85 -3.71 12.21 16.54
C PRO A 85 -4.08 10.72 16.71
N ALA A 86 -5.34 10.45 16.98
CA ALA A 86 -5.88 9.09 16.99
C ALA A 86 -6.06 8.58 15.55
N LEU A 87 -6.16 7.27 15.40
CA LEU A 87 -6.59 6.67 14.13
C LEU A 87 -8.12 6.59 14.14
N SER A 88 -8.76 7.05 13.07
CA SER A 88 -10.21 7.00 12.91
C SER A 88 -10.74 5.55 12.99
N PRO A 89 -11.88 5.31 13.66
CA PRO A 89 -12.50 3.99 13.71
C PRO A 89 -12.92 3.47 12.33
N ASN A 90 -13.08 4.34 11.34
CA ASN A 90 -13.44 3.99 9.96
C ASN A 90 -12.38 3.14 9.24
N PHE A 91 -11.13 3.18 9.69
CA PHE A 91 -10.07 2.36 9.09
C PHE A 91 -10.23 0.86 9.36
N SER A 92 -10.83 0.48 10.48
CA SER A 92 -11.01 -0.95 10.78
C SER A 92 -11.93 -1.63 9.75
N PRO A 93 -13.16 -1.18 9.52
CA PRO A 93 -14.03 -1.78 8.49
C PRO A 93 -13.45 -1.60 7.08
N LEU A 94 -12.79 -0.47 6.78
CA LEU A 94 -12.16 -0.23 5.49
C LEU A 94 -11.09 -1.29 5.16
N PHE A 95 -10.15 -1.50 6.07
CA PHE A 95 -9.04 -2.42 5.82
C PHE A 95 -9.49 -3.89 5.89
N GLN A 96 -10.47 -4.23 6.72
CA GLN A 96 -11.04 -5.58 6.76
C GLN A 96 -11.67 -5.93 5.41
N GLU A 97 -12.53 -5.06 4.89
CA GLU A 97 -13.17 -5.28 3.60
C GLU A 97 -12.15 -5.26 2.46
N ALA A 98 -11.24 -4.30 2.43
CA ALA A 98 -10.20 -4.23 1.41
C ALA A 98 -9.30 -5.45 1.39
N TRP A 99 -8.96 -6.03 2.55
CA TRP A 99 -8.19 -7.27 2.64
C TRP A 99 -8.99 -8.47 2.11
N LEU A 100 -10.27 -8.56 2.47
CA LEU A 100 -11.16 -9.59 1.96
C LEU A 100 -11.25 -9.52 0.43
N LEU A 101 -11.47 -8.33 -0.13
CA LEU A 101 -11.54 -8.10 -1.57
C LEU A 101 -10.21 -8.42 -2.27
N SER A 102 -9.07 -8.00 -1.70
CA SER A 102 -7.74 -8.34 -2.24
C SER A 102 -7.54 -9.85 -2.31
N SER A 103 -7.91 -10.57 -1.26
CA SER A 103 -7.76 -12.02 -1.18
C SER A 103 -8.69 -12.75 -2.13
N MET A 104 -9.97 -12.36 -2.19
CA MET A 104 -11.00 -13.07 -2.96
C MET A 104 -10.99 -12.73 -4.45
N LEU A 105 -10.80 -11.45 -4.81
CA LEU A 105 -10.87 -11.02 -6.21
C LEU A 105 -9.52 -11.07 -6.92
N LEU A 106 -8.44 -10.78 -6.21
CA LEU A 106 -7.10 -10.67 -6.79
C LEU A 106 -6.18 -11.83 -6.40
N GLY A 107 -6.58 -12.69 -5.45
CA GLY A 107 -5.71 -13.75 -4.92
C GLY A 107 -4.47 -13.21 -4.21
N GLN A 108 -4.50 -11.95 -3.75
CA GLN A 108 -3.35 -11.27 -3.17
C GLN A 108 -3.44 -11.19 -1.64
N GLN A 109 -2.29 -11.21 -0.98
CA GLN A 109 -2.18 -11.14 0.47
C GLN A 109 -2.04 -9.71 1.01
N GLN A 110 -1.96 -8.72 0.13
CA GLN A 110 -1.78 -7.33 0.47
C GLN A 110 -2.97 -6.48 0.04
N ILE A 111 -3.28 -5.47 0.84
CA ILE A 111 -4.28 -4.45 0.53
C ILE A 111 -3.64 -3.43 -0.42
N ARG A 112 -4.33 -3.14 -1.51
CA ARG A 112 -3.91 -2.19 -2.56
C ARG A 112 -4.81 -0.97 -2.56
N SER A 113 -4.34 0.13 -3.16
CA SER A 113 -5.18 1.34 -3.27
C SER A 113 -6.47 1.09 -4.06
N GLY A 114 -6.44 0.22 -5.07
CA GLY A 114 -7.65 -0.17 -5.81
C GLY A 114 -8.69 -0.91 -4.97
N THR A 115 -8.26 -1.82 -4.10
CA THR A 115 -9.19 -2.53 -3.19
C THR A 115 -9.70 -1.64 -2.06
N LEU A 116 -8.93 -0.61 -1.64
CA LEU A 116 -9.43 0.42 -0.73
C LEU A 116 -10.60 1.21 -1.35
N VAL A 117 -10.47 1.60 -2.62
CA VAL A 117 -11.57 2.31 -3.33
C VAL A 117 -12.83 1.44 -3.41
N LEU A 118 -12.69 0.16 -3.77
CA LEU A 118 -13.84 -0.73 -3.81
C LEU A 118 -14.46 -0.92 -2.42
N ALA A 119 -13.66 -1.13 -1.38
CA ALA A 119 -14.15 -1.27 -0.01
C ALA A 119 -14.92 -0.03 0.47
N LEU A 120 -14.46 1.18 0.12
CA LEU A 120 -15.17 2.43 0.40
C LEU A 120 -16.57 2.48 -0.22
N LEU A 121 -16.75 1.85 -1.37
CA LEU A 121 -18.04 1.79 -2.07
C LEU A 121 -18.93 0.63 -1.62
N GLU A 122 -18.36 -0.44 -1.07
CA GLU A 122 -19.09 -1.64 -0.62
C GLU A 122 -19.65 -1.50 0.80
N VAL A 123 -18.88 -0.90 1.72
CA VAL A 123 -19.26 -0.74 3.12
C VAL A 123 -20.19 0.46 3.28
N ASP A 124 -21.44 0.22 3.69
CA ASP A 124 -22.48 1.27 3.74
C ASP A 124 -22.13 2.45 4.64
N SER A 125 -21.45 2.21 5.79
CA SER A 125 -21.01 3.31 6.67
C SER A 125 -19.95 4.20 6.00
N LEU A 126 -19.08 3.62 5.20
CA LEU A 126 -18.02 4.35 4.46
C LEU A 126 -18.61 5.09 3.24
N ARG A 127 -19.64 4.52 2.61
CA ARG A 127 -20.39 5.24 1.56
C ARG A 127 -21.07 6.49 2.10
N GLY A 128 -21.60 6.43 3.32
CA GLY A 128 -22.17 7.61 3.99
C GLY A 128 -21.12 8.71 4.16
N LEU A 129 -19.90 8.35 4.56
CA LEU A 129 -18.78 9.27 4.66
C LEU A 129 -18.43 9.89 3.28
N LEU A 130 -18.36 9.06 2.23
CA LEU A 130 -18.07 9.56 0.87
C LEU A 130 -19.14 10.53 0.34
N LEU A 131 -20.38 10.39 0.77
CA LEU A 131 -21.45 11.32 0.36
C LEU A 131 -21.16 12.76 0.81
N GLU A 132 -20.49 12.91 1.94
CA GLU A 132 -20.14 14.22 2.50
C GLU A 132 -18.77 14.71 2.01
N SER A 133 -17.79 13.79 1.88
CA SER A 133 -16.40 14.16 1.65
C SER A 133 -15.92 13.99 0.20
N ALA A 134 -16.48 13.03 -0.54
CA ALA A 134 -16.01 12.67 -1.89
C ALA A 134 -17.14 12.14 -2.79
N PRO A 135 -18.23 12.90 -3.00
CA PRO A 135 -19.40 12.42 -3.75
C PRO A 135 -19.08 12.01 -5.19
N ALA A 136 -17.98 12.49 -5.76
CA ALA A 136 -17.54 12.08 -7.09
C ALA A 136 -17.25 10.57 -7.16
N LEU A 137 -16.72 9.95 -6.11
CA LEU A 137 -16.47 8.50 -6.08
C LEU A 137 -17.76 7.68 -6.15
N LEU A 138 -18.88 8.19 -5.65
CA LEU A 138 -20.17 7.49 -5.68
C LEU A 138 -20.76 7.37 -7.09
N LYS A 139 -20.20 8.08 -8.08
CA LYS A 139 -20.56 7.91 -9.50
C LYS A 139 -20.05 6.59 -10.07
N ILE A 140 -19.10 5.94 -9.40
CA ILE A 140 -18.60 4.62 -9.80
C ILE A 140 -19.62 3.57 -9.41
N PRO A 141 -20.20 2.80 -10.37
CA PRO A 141 -21.08 1.69 -10.05
C PRO A 141 -20.26 0.58 -9.36
N ARG A 142 -20.56 0.29 -8.09
CA ARG A 142 -19.81 -0.70 -7.29
C ARG A 142 -19.76 -2.09 -7.94
N THR A 143 -20.86 -2.52 -8.56
CA THR A 143 -20.94 -3.80 -9.26
C THR A 143 -19.96 -3.86 -10.44
N SER A 144 -19.96 -2.82 -11.28
CA SER A 144 -19.04 -2.73 -12.42
C SER A 144 -17.58 -2.64 -11.96
N LEU A 145 -17.30 -1.85 -10.92
CA LEU A 145 -15.95 -1.79 -10.37
C LEU A 145 -15.51 -3.16 -9.84
N ARG A 146 -16.37 -3.87 -9.11
CA ARG A 146 -16.06 -5.19 -8.57
C ARG A 146 -15.73 -6.20 -9.67
N GLU A 147 -16.52 -6.23 -10.72
CA GLU A 147 -16.34 -7.15 -11.86
C GLU A 147 -15.09 -6.84 -12.67
N GLU A 148 -14.83 -5.55 -12.90
CA GLU A 148 -13.73 -5.09 -13.74
C GLU A 148 -12.41 -4.91 -12.97
N LEU A 149 -12.43 -4.88 -11.65
CA LEU A 149 -11.24 -4.57 -10.82
C LEU A 149 -10.02 -5.41 -11.17
N PRO A 150 -10.12 -6.76 -11.33
CA PRO A 150 -8.95 -7.56 -11.69
C PRO A 150 -8.34 -7.15 -13.03
N ALA A 151 -9.17 -6.78 -14.00
CA ALA A 151 -8.73 -6.35 -15.33
C ALA A 151 -8.12 -4.93 -15.29
N ILE A 152 -8.72 -4.01 -14.52
CA ILE A 152 -8.23 -2.63 -14.36
C ILE A 152 -6.84 -2.62 -13.71
N LEU A 153 -6.64 -3.50 -12.72
CA LEU A 153 -5.40 -3.56 -11.94
C LEU A 153 -4.32 -4.47 -12.53
N ALA A 154 -4.62 -5.19 -13.60
CA ALA A 154 -3.67 -6.08 -14.25
C ALA A 154 -2.44 -5.30 -14.75
N GLY A 155 -1.25 -5.69 -14.28
CA GLY A 155 0.01 -5.02 -14.65
C GLY A 155 0.22 -3.64 -14.02
N SER A 156 -0.55 -3.29 -12.99
CA SER A 156 -0.32 -2.06 -12.22
C SER A 156 1.03 -2.10 -11.51
N ALA A 157 1.67 -0.93 -11.37
CA ALA A 157 2.93 -0.80 -10.64
C ALA A 157 2.80 -1.20 -9.14
N GLU A 158 1.60 -1.26 -8.59
CA GLU A 158 1.35 -1.78 -7.25
C GLU A 158 1.52 -3.31 -7.15
N ASP A 159 1.54 -4.05 -8.27
CA ASP A 159 1.84 -5.48 -8.30
C ASP A 159 3.32 -5.77 -7.99
N ALA A 160 4.23 -4.87 -8.33
CA ALA A 160 5.67 -5.06 -8.18
C ALA A 160 6.15 -5.13 -6.72
N GLY A 161 5.34 -4.73 -5.76
CA GLY A 161 5.66 -4.82 -4.32
C GLY A 161 5.40 -6.20 -3.69
N GLY A 162 4.87 -7.17 -4.44
CA GLY A 162 4.41 -8.49 -3.94
C GLY A 162 5.11 -9.71 -4.51
N THR A 163 6.13 -9.59 -5.35
CA THR A 163 6.80 -10.75 -5.96
C THR A 163 7.87 -11.38 -5.08
N GLY A 164 7.42 -12.13 -4.10
CA GLY A 164 8.13 -13.29 -3.57
C GLY A 164 7.35 -14.56 -3.93
N GLY A 165 7.18 -14.90 -5.21
CA GLY A 165 6.44 -16.10 -5.64
C GLY A 165 6.69 -16.43 -7.10
N ALA A 166 7.67 -17.30 -7.33
CA ALA A 166 7.96 -18.11 -8.51
C ALA A 166 6.97 -18.03 -9.70
N GLY A 167 7.33 -17.27 -10.71
CA GLY A 167 6.84 -17.51 -12.06
C GLY A 167 7.53 -18.74 -12.64
N VAL A 168 6.81 -19.83 -12.77
CA VAL A 168 7.23 -21.01 -13.54
C VAL A 168 7.27 -20.59 -15.01
N GLY A 169 8.45 -20.25 -15.49
CA GLY A 169 8.74 -20.08 -16.92
C GLY A 169 8.63 -21.43 -17.64
N LYS A 170 7.68 -21.52 -18.55
CA LYS A 170 7.57 -22.59 -19.52
C LYS A 170 8.83 -22.61 -20.41
N PRO A 171 9.53 -23.74 -20.60
CA PRO A 171 10.63 -23.81 -21.54
C PRO A 171 10.09 -23.92 -22.97
N ALA A 172 10.36 -22.92 -23.78
CA ALA A 172 10.27 -23.07 -25.23
C ALA A 172 11.54 -23.74 -25.71
N GLY A 173 11.38 -24.93 -26.28
CA GLY A 173 12.45 -25.64 -26.94
C GLY A 173 12.83 -24.97 -28.25
N ALA A 174 14.12 -25.01 -28.58
CA ALA A 174 14.64 -24.98 -29.92
C ALA A 174 16.02 -25.67 -29.95
N GLU A 175 16.14 -26.53 -30.88
CA GLU A 175 17.21 -27.44 -31.24
C GLU A 175 18.51 -26.74 -31.66
N ALA A 176 19.63 -27.32 -31.32
CA ALA A 176 20.59 -28.13 -32.07
C ALA A 176 21.79 -27.42 -32.73
N GLU A 177 22.94 -28.11 -32.58
CA GLU A 177 24.18 -28.11 -33.37
C GLU A 177 25.14 -26.92 -33.19
N GLY A 178 26.40 -27.08 -32.91
CA GLY A 178 27.38 -28.12 -33.04
C GLY A 178 28.78 -27.62 -32.75
N VAL A 179 29.58 -28.50 -32.25
CA VAL A 179 31.05 -28.71 -32.46
C VAL A 179 32.05 -27.57 -32.16
N GLY A 180 33.00 -27.87 -31.27
CA GLY A 180 34.31 -27.18 -31.28
C GLY A 180 35.07 -27.25 -29.96
N ALA A 181 35.94 -28.22 -29.88
CA ALA A 181 36.90 -28.47 -28.81
C ALA A 181 37.94 -27.34 -28.62
N ALA A 182 38.36 -27.09 -27.38
CA ALA A 182 39.75 -27.03 -26.93
C ALA A 182 39.86 -26.59 -25.46
N ARG A 183 40.46 -27.42 -24.63
CA ARG A 183 41.21 -27.09 -23.39
C ARG A 183 42.68 -26.84 -23.82
N PRO A 184 43.64 -26.37 -22.97
CA PRO A 184 43.63 -26.25 -21.50
C PRO A 184 44.43 -25.05 -20.90
N THR A 185 44.53 -25.08 -19.57
CA THR A 185 45.64 -24.74 -18.66
C THR A 185 45.77 -23.35 -18.02
N GLY A 186 45.91 -23.42 -16.70
CA GLY A 186 46.83 -22.66 -15.83
C GLY A 186 46.19 -21.46 -15.14
N GLY A 187 46.14 -21.36 -13.88
CA GLY A 187 46.95 -21.55 -12.77
C GLY A 187 46.76 -20.44 -11.76
N ALA A 188 46.54 -20.80 -10.52
CA ALA A 188 47.04 -20.18 -9.30
C ALA A 188 46.68 -18.73 -8.92
N GLY A 189 46.15 -18.57 -7.66
CA GLY A 189 46.40 -17.39 -6.86
C GLY A 189 45.31 -16.99 -5.88
N MET A 190 45.21 -17.65 -4.73
CA MET A 190 44.69 -17.02 -3.50
C MET A 190 45.77 -16.08 -2.93
N PRO A 191 45.35 -15.00 -2.23
CA PRO A 191 45.54 -14.99 -0.77
C PRO A 191 44.34 -14.37 0.00
N ALA A 192 43.88 -15.03 1.03
CA ALA A 192 44.04 -14.78 2.45
C ALA A 192 43.66 -13.40 3.00
N GLY A 193 42.54 -13.36 3.77
CA GLY A 193 42.51 -12.86 5.14
C GLY A 193 42.33 -11.38 5.38
N ILE A 194 41.15 -10.98 5.85
CA ILE A 194 41.05 -9.89 6.83
C ILE A 194 40.04 -10.29 7.88
N ALA A 195 40.50 -10.26 9.13
CA ALA A 195 39.83 -10.67 10.35
C ALA A 195 38.76 -9.67 10.80
N MET A 196 37.69 -10.18 11.42
CA MET A 196 36.76 -9.44 12.26
C MET A 196 37.36 -9.13 13.64
N PRO A 197 37.13 -7.96 14.25
CA PRO A 197 37.36 -7.78 15.68
C PRO A 197 36.08 -8.15 16.45
N THR A 198 36.24 -9.10 17.34
CA THR A 198 35.34 -9.40 18.49
C THR A 198 35.45 -8.28 19.51
N LEU A 199 34.32 -7.76 19.96
CA LEU A 199 34.25 -6.96 21.19
C LEU A 199 33.67 -7.83 22.30
N ASP A 200 34.58 -8.19 23.18
CA ASP A 200 34.30 -8.89 24.42
C ASP A 200 33.85 -7.89 25.50
N GLY A 201 33.05 -8.39 26.43
CA GLY A 201 32.40 -7.64 27.45
C GLY A 201 33.33 -7.15 28.58
N SER A 202 32.80 -6.26 29.37
CA SER A 202 33.09 -6.27 30.82
C SER A 202 32.10 -5.42 31.59
N ALA A 203 31.62 -6.00 32.63
CA ALA A 203 30.77 -5.51 33.69
C ALA A 203 31.39 -4.31 34.44
N GLY A 204 30.54 -3.45 35.00
CA GLY A 204 30.90 -2.38 35.90
C GLY A 204 29.75 -1.93 36.77
N THR A 205 29.41 -2.72 37.77
CA THR A 205 28.61 -2.36 38.93
C THR A 205 29.25 -1.17 39.68
N ARG A 206 28.48 -0.11 39.95
CA ARG A 206 28.70 0.68 41.20
C ARG A 206 27.41 1.34 41.65
N GLN A 207 27.15 1.07 42.89
CA GLN A 207 26.16 1.50 43.86
C GLN A 207 26.50 2.90 44.46
N SER A 208 25.45 3.50 45.05
CA SER A 208 25.44 4.51 46.11
C SER A 208 25.59 5.98 45.66
N ALA A 209 24.63 6.85 45.92
CA ALA A 209 24.12 7.42 47.18
C ALA A 209 22.81 8.17 46.90
#